data_4426c134a1a8eb9f66b7486d63404dd3
#
_entry.id   4426c134a1a8eb9f66b7486d63404dd3
#
_cell.length_a   1.000
_cell.length_b   1.000
_cell.length_c   1.000
_cell.angle_alpha   90.00
_cell.angle_beta   90.00
_cell.angle_gamma   90.00
#
_symmetry.space_group_name_H-M   'P 1'
#
loop_
_entity.id
_entity.type
_entity.pdbx_description
1 polymer ?
#
loop_
_entity_poly.entity_id
_entity_poly.type
_entity_poly.pdbx_seq_one_letter_code
_entity_poly.pdbx_strand_id
1 'polypeptide(L)'
;MNLSITGVRLDLGRVLTQQSSRLRGGSVHINLSGQQANTLLHDGQAWKEFPRTALGATRRAIRVARTAGATMFVHASFAFVHAVERGAKLDEPLRSCVDAILECEALAMSGLLPACVVRLGYLYGPESADLLAYRKAFRLGRPYWSGLTDARQYHLHQYDAASALLAAALPRNAGKIYYATDGHAISFEYFMDAFAHRVGRPRPLHLPLLSHLVARAIIREEHMQQTALGMPPRAPSPRVPGWKPRFPDFRKGLDQVIQAWQDERDARVE
;
A
#
# COMPACT_ATOMS: atom_id res chain seq x y z
N MET A 1 12.37 -9.61 21.58
CA MET A 1 12.18 -10.03 20.19
C MET A 1 13.02 -9.16 19.28
N ASN A 2 13.74 -9.76 18.33
CA ASN A 2 14.50 -9.01 17.35
C ASN A 2 13.66 -8.84 16.09
N LEU A 3 13.28 -7.61 15.78
CA LEU A 3 12.64 -7.27 14.52
C LEU A 3 13.70 -6.78 13.53
N SER A 4 13.78 -7.41 12.37
CA SER A 4 14.53 -6.87 11.23
C SER A 4 13.58 -6.52 10.08
N ILE A 5 13.90 -5.45 9.35
CA ILE A 5 13.04 -4.92 8.29
C ILE A 5 13.89 -4.67 7.05
N THR A 6 13.45 -5.22 5.91
CA THR A 6 13.95 -4.80 4.59
C THR A 6 13.03 -3.72 4.03
N GLY A 7 13.59 -2.62 3.50
CA GLY A 7 12.80 -1.47 3.04
C GLY A 7 12.47 -0.47 4.17
N VAL A 8 13.31 -0.42 5.21
CA VAL A 8 13.13 0.44 6.39
C VAL A 8 13.05 1.94 6.08
N ARG A 9 13.60 2.39 4.95
CA ARG A 9 13.55 3.79 4.51
C ARG A 9 12.18 4.24 4.03
N LEU A 10 11.25 3.29 3.82
CA LEU A 10 9.87 3.62 3.49
C LEU A 10 9.16 4.16 4.74
N ASP A 11 8.17 5.01 4.52
CA ASP A 11 7.33 5.56 5.59
C ASP A 11 6.73 4.44 6.44
N LEU A 12 6.23 3.38 5.81
CA LEU A 12 5.76 2.19 6.50
C LEU A 12 6.84 1.53 7.38
N GLY A 13 8.10 1.53 6.95
CA GLY A 13 9.22 0.99 7.73
C GLY A 13 9.46 1.78 9.03
N ARG A 14 9.34 3.10 8.98
CA ARG A 14 9.43 3.97 10.17
C ARG A 14 8.30 3.70 11.15
N VAL A 15 7.06 3.63 10.66
CA VAL A 15 5.90 3.31 11.48
C VAL A 15 6.02 1.93 12.12
N LEU A 16 6.50 0.93 11.38
CA LEU A 16 6.77 -0.41 11.91
C LEU A 16 7.80 -0.38 13.05
N THR A 17 8.90 0.34 12.88
CA THR A 17 9.94 0.48 13.92
C THR A 17 9.36 1.09 15.19
N GLN A 18 8.54 2.14 15.07
CA GLN A 18 7.88 2.78 16.22
C GLN A 18 6.90 1.84 16.94
N GLN A 19 6.22 0.95 16.21
CA GLN A 19 5.26 0.00 16.79
C GLN A 19 5.90 -1.32 17.25
N SER A 20 7.17 -1.55 16.98
CA SER A 20 7.86 -2.83 17.22
C SER A 20 7.93 -3.24 18.70
N SER A 21 7.85 -2.30 19.63
CA SER A 21 7.80 -2.56 21.09
C SER A 21 6.63 -3.46 21.52
N ARG A 22 5.63 -3.62 20.65
CA ARG A 22 4.44 -4.48 20.87
C ARG A 22 4.69 -5.95 20.59
N LEU A 23 5.80 -6.30 19.96
CA LEU A 23 6.13 -7.69 19.62
C LEU A 23 6.72 -8.43 20.83
N ARG A 24 6.21 -9.63 21.08
CA ARG A 24 6.70 -10.53 22.16
C ARG A 24 7.20 -11.83 21.55
N GLY A 25 8.43 -12.23 21.90
CA GLY A 25 9.05 -13.55 21.57
C GLY A 25 9.55 -13.66 20.11
N GLY A 26 10.64 -14.42 19.91
CA GLY A 26 11.17 -14.81 18.60
C GLY A 26 11.95 -13.72 17.84
N SER A 27 12.51 -14.09 16.70
CA SER A 27 13.12 -13.19 15.71
C SER A 27 12.25 -13.16 14.46
N VAL A 28 11.80 -11.98 14.06
CA VAL A 28 10.92 -11.78 12.89
C VAL A 28 11.59 -10.90 11.86
N HIS A 29 11.45 -11.27 10.61
CA HIS A 29 11.84 -10.42 9.50
C HIS A 29 10.61 -9.97 8.68
N ILE A 30 10.43 -8.65 8.53
CA ILE A 30 9.37 -8.07 7.69
C ILE A 30 10.00 -7.52 6.41
N ASN A 31 9.56 -8.04 5.28
CA ASN A 31 10.01 -7.61 3.96
C ASN A 31 9.02 -6.61 3.36
N LEU A 32 9.46 -5.36 3.24
CA LEU A 32 8.73 -4.28 2.59
C LEU A 32 9.28 -3.97 1.19
N SER A 33 10.19 -4.78 0.66
CA SER A 33 10.73 -4.54 -0.69
C SER A 33 9.60 -4.56 -1.71
N GLY A 34 9.52 -3.48 -2.51
CA GLY A 34 8.42 -3.30 -3.46
C GLY A 34 7.30 -2.39 -2.97
N GLN A 35 7.13 -2.20 -1.67
CA GLN A 35 6.04 -1.34 -1.15
C GLN A 35 6.19 0.15 -1.49
N GLN A 36 7.34 0.59 -2.00
CA GLN A 36 7.48 1.92 -2.62
C GLN A 36 6.54 2.12 -3.83
N ALA A 37 6.11 1.03 -4.47
CA ALA A 37 5.14 1.08 -5.55
C ALA A 37 3.68 1.06 -5.04
N ASN A 38 3.44 0.78 -3.76
CA ASN A 38 2.10 0.79 -3.14
C ASN A 38 1.69 2.21 -2.74
N THR A 39 1.64 3.11 -3.70
CA THR A 39 1.38 4.52 -3.54
C THR A 39 0.18 4.95 -4.37
N LEU A 40 -0.43 6.08 -3.98
CA LEU A 40 -1.58 6.65 -4.70
C LEU A 40 -1.19 7.35 -6.00
N LEU A 41 0.04 7.90 -6.07
CA LEU A 41 0.53 8.61 -7.25
C LEU A 41 1.11 7.71 -8.32
N HIS A 42 1.40 6.47 -7.97
CA HIS A 42 1.99 5.49 -8.87
C HIS A 42 3.18 6.04 -9.64
N ASP A 43 4.32 6.13 -8.97
CA ASP A 43 5.57 6.49 -9.63
C ASP A 43 5.83 5.49 -10.77
N GLY A 44 5.58 5.93 -12.01
CA GLY A 44 5.73 5.08 -13.19
C GLY A 44 7.15 4.55 -13.37
N GLN A 45 8.17 5.24 -12.82
CA GLN A 45 9.52 4.71 -12.81
C GLN A 45 9.64 3.52 -11.84
N ALA A 46 9.09 3.63 -10.63
CA ALA A 46 9.05 2.54 -9.67
C ALA A 46 8.33 1.29 -10.26
N TRP A 47 7.23 1.49 -10.97
CA TRP A 47 6.51 0.40 -11.64
C TRP A 47 7.28 -0.22 -12.79
N LYS A 48 8.00 0.57 -13.60
CA LYS A 48 8.84 0.04 -14.69
C LYS A 48 10.03 -0.77 -14.20
N GLU A 49 10.58 -0.37 -13.06
CA GLU A 49 11.72 -1.06 -12.45
C GLU A 49 11.31 -2.25 -11.60
N PHE A 50 10.07 -2.27 -11.12
CA PHE A 50 9.55 -3.28 -10.21
C PHE A 50 9.79 -4.72 -10.70
N PRO A 51 9.40 -5.13 -11.93
CA PRO A 51 9.60 -6.50 -12.41
C PRO A 51 11.07 -6.93 -12.39
N ARG A 52 11.97 -5.99 -12.65
CA ARG A 52 13.42 -6.26 -12.71
C ARG A 52 14.07 -6.37 -11.33
N THR A 53 13.54 -5.67 -10.34
CA THR A 53 14.19 -5.49 -9.03
C THR A 53 13.55 -6.28 -7.91
N ALA A 54 12.24 -6.50 -7.96
CA ALA A 54 11.45 -7.04 -6.86
C ALA A 54 11.88 -8.44 -6.44
N LEU A 55 12.06 -9.35 -7.39
CA LEU A 55 12.45 -10.73 -7.12
C LEU A 55 13.84 -10.81 -6.47
N GLY A 56 14.81 -10.03 -7.00
CA GLY A 56 16.15 -9.94 -6.44
C GLY A 56 16.15 -9.34 -5.03
N ALA A 57 15.31 -8.34 -4.78
CA ALA A 57 15.15 -7.75 -3.46
C ALA A 57 14.53 -8.74 -2.47
N THR A 58 13.51 -9.49 -2.88
CA THR A 58 12.89 -10.52 -2.06
C THR A 58 13.86 -11.66 -1.72
N ARG A 59 14.66 -12.11 -2.70
CA ARG A 59 15.74 -13.12 -2.45
C ARG A 59 16.75 -12.61 -1.42
N ARG A 60 17.17 -11.35 -1.52
CA ARG A 60 18.08 -10.75 -0.54
C ARG A 60 17.45 -10.67 0.85
N ALA A 61 16.17 -10.27 0.96
CA ALA A 61 15.45 -10.21 2.22
C ALA A 61 15.37 -11.59 2.90
N ILE A 62 15.05 -12.65 2.16
CA ILE A 62 15.03 -14.02 2.67
C ILE A 62 16.41 -14.46 3.17
N ARG A 63 17.47 -14.12 2.41
CA ARG A 63 18.85 -14.42 2.83
C ARG A 63 19.19 -13.72 4.14
N VAL A 64 18.91 -12.43 4.24
CA VAL A 64 19.13 -11.64 5.47
C VAL A 64 18.36 -12.24 6.65
N ALA A 65 17.09 -12.58 6.44
CA ALA A 65 16.26 -13.21 7.47
C ALA A 65 16.85 -14.52 7.96
N ARG A 66 17.31 -15.38 7.06
CA ARG A 66 17.95 -16.67 7.40
C ARG A 66 19.24 -16.48 8.18
N THR A 67 20.11 -15.59 7.72
CA THR A 67 21.39 -15.28 8.40
C THR A 67 21.16 -14.69 9.79
N ALA A 68 20.10 -13.90 9.97
CA ALA A 68 19.70 -13.35 11.27
C ALA A 68 18.95 -14.34 12.17
N GLY A 69 18.76 -15.59 11.75
CA GLY A 69 18.03 -16.61 12.52
C GLY A 69 16.55 -16.26 12.71
N ALA A 70 15.92 -15.63 11.72
CA ALA A 70 14.50 -15.30 11.80
C ALA A 70 13.65 -16.58 11.90
N THR A 71 12.73 -16.60 12.85
CA THR A 71 11.77 -17.69 13.06
C THR A 71 10.47 -17.48 12.29
N MET A 72 10.26 -16.29 11.75
CA MET A 72 9.13 -15.93 10.91
C MET A 72 9.52 -14.87 9.90
N PHE A 73 9.07 -15.04 8.66
CA PHE A 73 9.22 -14.09 7.56
C PHE A 73 7.85 -13.59 7.13
N VAL A 74 7.63 -12.28 7.14
CA VAL A 74 6.38 -11.64 6.69
C VAL A 74 6.67 -10.85 5.41
N HIS A 75 6.05 -11.24 4.32
CA HIS A 75 6.17 -10.52 3.05
C HIS A 75 4.98 -9.59 2.84
N ALA A 76 5.24 -8.28 2.74
CA ALA A 76 4.22 -7.31 2.39
C ALA A 76 4.00 -7.33 0.87
N SER A 77 2.76 -7.52 0.45
CA SER A 77 2.32 -7.58 -0.94
C SER A 77 1.14 -6.62 -1.18
N PHE A 78 0.41 -6.76 -2.27
CA PHE A 78 -0.57 -5.81 -2.77
C PHE A 78 -1.96 -6.42 -2.85
N ALA A 79 -2.97 -5.80 -2.23
CA ALA A 79 -4.33 -6.32 -2.22
C ALA A 79 -4.99 -6.29 -3.60
N PHE A 80 -4.60 -5.39 -4.50
CA PHE A 80 -5.19 -5.30 -5.83
C PHE A 80 -4.94 -6.54 -6.71
N VAL A 81 -3.95 -7.36 -6.39
CA VAL A 81 -3.71 -8.66 -7.05
C VAL A 81 -4.96 -9.55 -6.99
N HIS A 82 -5.80 -9.39 -5.95
CA HIS A 82 -7.07 -10.11 -5.86
C HIS A 82 -8.02 -9.85 -7.03
N ALA A 83 -8.02 -8.63 -7.59
CA ALA A 83 -8.83 -8.33 -8.77
C ALA A 83 -8.38 -9.18 -9.98
N VAL A 84 -7.08 -9.38 -10.11
CA VAL A 84 -6.48 -10.18 -11.20
C VAL A 84 -6.78 -11.66 -11.02
N GLU A 85 -6.67 -12.18 -9.80
CA GLU A 85 -7.07 -13.55 -9.47
C GLU A 85 -8.57 -13.81 -9.75
N ARG A 86 -9.37 -12.75 -9.75
CA ARG A 86 -10.80 -12.77 -10.09
C ARG A 86 -11.09 -12.54 -11.58
N GLY A 87 -10.06 -12.50 -12.42
CA GLY A 87 -10.17 -12.41 -13.87
C GLY A 87 -10.11 -10.99 -14.45
N ALA A 88 -9.69 -9.99 -13.68
CA ALA A 88 -9.43 -8.67 -14.24
C ALA A 88 -8.32 -8.77 -15.31
N LYS A 89 -8.60 -8.24 -16.49
CA LYS A 89 -7.62 -8.19 -17.58
C LYS A 89 -6.65 -7.05 -17.36
N LEU A 90 -5.39 -7.28 -17.63
CA LEU A 90 -4.32 -6.31 -17.54
C LEU A 90 -3.60 -6.19 -18.88
N ASP A 91 -3.25 -4.97 -19.21
CA ASP A 91 -2.30 -4.67 -20.27
C ASP A 91 -0.90 -4.42 -19.71
N GLU A 92 0.10 -4.40 -20.57
CA GLU A 92 1.44 -3.98 -20.18
C GLU A 92 1.45 -2.45 -19.88
N PRO A 93 2.25 -1.99 -18.90
CA PRO A 93 3.26 -2.73 -18.14
C PRO A 93 2.73 -3.36 -16.84
N LEU A 94 1.47 -3.17 -16.50
CA LEU A 94 0.92 -3.62 -15.20
C LEU A 94 0.88 -5.15 -15.10
N ARG A 95 0.68 -5.85 -16.22
CA ARG A 95 0.74 -7.33 -16.24
C ARG A 95 2.09 -7.82 -15.72
N SER A 96 3.21 -7.35 -16.30
CA SER A 96 4.56 -7.73 -15.86
C SER A 96 4.79 -7.42 -14.37
N CYS A 97 4.21 -6.33 -13.86
CA CYS A 97 4.31 -5.99 -12.45
C CYS A 97 3.56 -7.00 -11.57
N VAL A 98 2.34 -7.40 -11.96
CA VAL A 98 1.55 -8.38 -11.22
C VAL A 98 2.22 -9.75 -11.23
N ASP A 99 2.75 -10.17 -12.38
CA ASP A 99 3.49 -11.44 -12.48
C ASP A 99 4.69 -11.44 -11.53
N ALA A 100 5.46 -10.34 -11.47
CA ALA A 100 6.57 -10.20 -10.54
C ALA A 100 6.11 -10.18 -9.06
N ILE A 101 4.95 -9.60 -8.75
CA ILE A 101 4.38 -9.64 -7.39
C ILE A 101 4.08 -11.08 -7.01
N LEU A 102 3.40 -11.84 -7.87
CA LEU A 102 3.04 -13.23 -7.62
C LEU A 102 4.28 -14.13 -7.49
N GLU A 103 5.32 -13.90 -8.31
CA GLU A 103 6.61 -14.58 -8.17
C GLU A 103 7.29 -14.27 -6.83
N CYS A 104 7.24 -13.03 -6.36
CA CYS A 104 7.75 -12.65 -5.04
C CYS A 104 6.99 -13.34 -3.90
N GLU A 105 5.66 -13.42 -3.99
CA GLU A 105 4.84 -14.16 -3.04
C GLU A 105 5.18 -15.66 -3.02
N ALA A 106 5.27 -16.29 -4.20
CA ALA A 106 5.66 -17.69 -4.34
C ALA A 106 7.05 -17.96 -3.74
N LEU A 107 8.01 -17.07 -4.02
CA LEU A 107 9.35 -17.16 -3.45
C LEU A 107 9.35 -17.03 -1.93
N ALA A 108 8.59 -16.09 -1.37
CA ALA A 108 8.45 -15.90 0.07
C ALA A 108 7.87 -17.17 0.75
N MET A 109 6.95 -17.84 0.05
CA MET A 109 6.26 -19.05 0.52
C MET A 109 6.98 -20.36 0.18
N SER A 110 8.17 -20.32 -0.41
CA SER A 110 8.90 -21.49 -0.92
C SER A 110 9.42 -22.47 0.16
N GLY A 111 9.15 -22.21 1.44
CA GLY A 111 9.54 -23.09 2.55
C GLY A 111 10.97 -22.89 3.06
N LEU A 112 11.70 -21.90 2.54
CA LEU A 112 13.05 -21.57 3.04
C LEU A 112 13.05 -21.03 4.47
N LEU A 113 11.94 -20.45 4.90
CA LEU A 113 11.62 -19.98 6.26
C LEU A 113 10.12 -20.17 6.50
N PRO A 114 9.66 -20.33 7.76
CA PRO A 114 8.24 -20.12 8.08
C PRO A 114 7.84 -18.71 7.65
N ALA A 115 6.90 -18.61 6.71
CA ALA A 115 6.54 -17.33 6.11
C ALA A 115 5.04 -17.17 5.93
N CYS A 116 4.58 -15.92 5.90
CA CYS A 116 3.26 -15.54 5.40
C CYS A 116 3.35 -14.32 4.50
N VAL A 117 2.33 -14.14 3.69
CA VAL A 117 2.14 -12.97 2.85
C VAL A 117 1.00 -12.13 3.41
N VAL A 118 1.18 -10.81 3.46
CA VAL A 118 0.12 -9.86 3.80
C VAL A 118 -0.08 -8.91 2.63
N ARG A 119 -1.19 -9.04 1.94
CA ARG A 119 -1.60 -8.17 0.84
C ARG A 119 -2.25 -6.91 1.41
N LEU A 120 -1.58 -5.79 1.25
CA LEU A 120 -1.98 -4.48 1.80
C LEU A 120 -2.83 -3.71 0.79
N GLY A 121 -3.86 -3.00 1.28
CA GLY A 121 -4.55 -1.98 0.52
C GLY A 121 -3.63 -0.82 0.12
N TYR A 122 -4.13 0.13 -0.68
CA TYR A 122 -3.37 1.33 -1.05
C TYR A 122 -3.02 2.14 0.20
N LEU A 123 -1.72 2.37 0.38
CA LEU A 123 -1.19 3.00 1.59
C LEU A 123 -1.38 4.51 1.56
N TYR A 124 -1.84 5.06 2.68
CA TYR A 124 -1.87 6.50 2.93
C TYR A 124 -1.53 6.79 4.39
N GLY A 125 -1.09 8.01 4.68
CA GLY A 125 -0.74 8.42 6.03
C GLY A 125 -0.07 9.79 6.07
N PRO A 126 0.29 10.31 7.25
CA PRO A 126 0.89 11.63 7.40
C PRO A 126 2.19 11.82 6.64
N GLU A 127 2.99 10.76 6.53
CA GLU A 127 4.27 10.77 5.84
C GLU A 127 4.16 10.42 4.36
N SER A 128 2.93 10.23 3.83
CA SER A 128 2.72 9.88 2.43
C SER A 128 3.16 11.02 1.51
N ALA A 129 4.23 10.78 0.76
CA ALA A 129 4.71 11.71 -0.26
C ALA A 129 3.61 12.06 -1.28
N ASP A 130 2.73 11.10 -1.56
CA ASP A 130 1.60 11.27 -2.48
C ASP A 130 0.59 12.28 -1.96
N LEU A 131 0.13 12.13 -0.72
CA LEU A 131 -0.82 13.07 -0.14
C LEU A 131 -0.23 14.48 -0.04
N LEU A 132 1.06 14.59 0.27
CA LEU A 132 1.77 15.87 0.27
C LEU A 132 1.83 16.48 -1.15
N ALA A 133 2.09 15.66 -2.16
CA ALA A 133 2.10 16.11 -3.56
C ALA A 133 0.71 16.54 -4.03
N TYR A 134 -0.34 15.77 -3.72
CA TYR A 134 -1.73 16.14 -4.04
C TYR A 134 -2.16 17.40 -3.28
N ARG A 135 -1.80 17.55 -2.01
CA ARG A 135 -2.05 18.79 -1.25
C ARG A 135 -1.46 20.00 -1.95
N LYS A 136 -0.21 19.88 -2.44
CA LYS A 136 0.46 20.95 -3.22
C LYS A 136 -0.26 21.18 -4.54
N ALA A 137 -0.62 20.13 -5.28
CA ALA A 137 -1.33 20.23 -6.55
C ALA A 137 -2.68 20.92 -6.39
N PHE A 138 -3.46 20.57 -5.36
CA PHE A 138 -4.76 21.21 -5.09
C PHE A 138 -4.62 22.68 -4.69
N ARG A 139 -3.55 23.05 -4.00
CA ARG A 139 -3.24 24.47 -3.74
C ARG A 139 -2.99 25.28 -5.00
N LEU A 140 -2.50 24.64 -6.05
CA LEU A 140 -2.24 25.24 -7.35
C LEU A 140 -3.43 25.10 -8.33
N GLY A 141 -4.58 24.61 -7.86
CA GLY A 141 -5.77 24.40 -8.69
C GLY A 141 -5.59 23.33 -9.78
N ARG A 142 -4.61 22.43 -9.65
CA ARG A 142 -4.36 21.41 -10.66
C ARG A 142 -5.45 20.33 -10.63
N PRO A 143 -5.95 19.92 -11.80
CA PRO A 143 -6.88 18.79 -11.90
C PRO A 143 -6.16 17.48 -11.59
N TYR A 144 -6.95 16.44 -11.33
CA TYR A 144 -6.43 15.08 -11.22
C TYR A 144 -7.28 14.11 -12.03
N TRP A 145 -6.69 12.97 -12.38
CA TRP A 145 -7.41 11.86 -13.00
C TRP A 145 -8.11 11.04 -11.91
N SER A 146 -9.42 10.93 -12.01
CA SER A 146 -10.23 10.20 -11.01
C SER A 146 -10.31 8.69 -11.24
N GLY A 147 -9.82 8.21 -12.36
CA GLY A 147 -10.02 6.83 -12.78
C GLY A 147 -11.43 6.58 -13.29
N LEU A 148 -11.81 5.32 -13.38
CA LEU A 148 -13.17 4.90 -13.69
C LEU A 148 -14.00 4.98 -12.40
N THR A 149 -15.18 5.60 -12.48
CA THR A 149 -16.07 5.78 -11.33
C THR A 149 -16.49 4.48 -10.66
N ASP A 150 -16.54 3.40 -11.45
CA ASP A 150 -16.94 2.07 -10.97
C ASP A 150 -15.76 1.25 -10.41
N ALA A 151 -14.52 1.67 -10.65
CA ALA A 151 -13.34 1.00 -10.13
C ALA A 151 -13.18 1.28 -8.64
N ARG A 152 -13.47 0.29 -7.80
CA ARG A 152 -13.36 0.39 -6.35
C ARG A 152 -12.00 -0.10 -5.88
N GLN A 153 -11.45 0.58 -4.91
CA GLN A 153 -10.15 0.29 -4.31
C GLN A 153 -10.29 0.19 -2.80
N TYR A 154 -9.43 -0.62 -2.18
CA TYR A 154 -9.29 -0.67 -0.75
C TYR A 154 -8.09 0.15 -0.33
N HIS A 155 -8.29 1.04 0.61
CA HIS A 155 -7.24 1.85 1.20
C HIS A 155 -6.81 1.28 2.55
N LEU A 156 -5.65 1.69 3.03
CA LEU A 156 -5.13 1.25 4.31
C LEU A 156 -4.23 2.33 4.90
N HIS A 157 -4.54 2.77 6.11
CA HIS A 157 -3.70 3.71 6.81
C HIS A 157 -2.35 3.07 7.19
N GLN A 158 -1.23 3.78 7.06
CA GLN A 158 0.11 3.27 7.36
C GLN A 158 0.24 2.66 8.76
N TYR A 159 -0.42 3.24 9.77
CA TYR A 159 -0.45 2.68 11.13
C TYR A 159 -1.17 1.33 11.19
N ASP A 160 -2.21 1.16 10.41
CA ASP A 160 -2.95 -0.09 10.33
C ASP A 160 -2.19 -1.15 9.52
N ALA A 161 -1.48 -0.74 8.47
CA ALA A 161 -0.59 -1.62 7.72
C ALA A 161 0.52 -2.17 8.61
N ALA A 162 1.18 -1.29 9.39
CA ALA A 162 2.21 -1.69 10.33
C ALA A 162 1.66 -2.68 11.37
N SER A 163 0.52 -2.37 11.98
CA SER A 163 -0.10 -3.22 12.99
C SER A 163 -0.55 -4.59 12.42
N ALA A 164 -1.00 -4.62 11.16
CA ALA A 164 -1.37 -5.87 10.46
C ALA A 164 -0.15 -6.76 10.23
N LEU A 165 0.96 -6.18 9.74
CA LEU A 165 2.21 -6.91 9.52
C LEU A 165 2.75 -7.49 10.83
N LEU A 166 2.70 -6.73 11.92
CA LEU A 166 3.11 -7.19 13.25
C LEU A 166 2.18 -8.31 13.77
N ALA A 167 0.88 -8.18 13.57
CA ALA A 167 -0.08 -9.24 13.96
C ALA A 167 0.09 -10.52 13.14
N ALA A 168 0.50 -10.40 11.87
CA ALA A 168 0.79 -11.53 11.01
C ALA A 168 2.09 -12.26 11.38
N ALA A 169 2.99 -11.63 12.13
CA ALA A 169 4.31 -12.13 12.47
C ALA A 169 4.33 -13.30 13.47
N LEU A 170 3.20 -13.91 13.74
CA LEU A 170 3.08 -15.05 14.65
C LEU A 170 3.31 -16.37 13.90
N PRO A 171 4.07 -17.35 14.47
CA PRO A 171 4.39 -18.62 13.79
C PRO A 171 3.17 -19.40 13.29
N ARG A 172 2.02 -19.32 13.99
CA ARG A 172 0.76 -19.95 13.57
C ARG A 172 0.18 -19.43 12.25
N ASN A 173 0.70 -18.31 11.75
CA ASN A 173 0.28 -17.68 10.50
C ASN A 173 1.15 -18.13 9.30
N ALA A 174 2.17 -18.95 9.52
CA ALA A 174 3.00 -19.48 8.45
C ALA A 174 2.17 -20.29 7.44
N GLY A 175 2.57 -20.24 6.18
CA GLY A 175 1.90 -20.96 5.09
C GLY A 175 0.63 -20.29 4.57
N LYS A 176 0.32 -19.04 4.95
CA LYS A 176 -0.94 -18.37 4.58
C LYS A 176 -0.73 -17.01 3.93
N ILE A 177 -1.69 -16.65 3.08
CA ILE A 177 -1.83 -15.31 2.48
C ILE A 177 -3.00 -14.63 3.15
N TYR A 178 -2.77 -13.44 3.67
CA TYR A 178 -3.77 -12.62 4.33
C TYR A 178 -3.98 -11.28 3.63
N TYR A 179 -5.13 -10.66 3.87
CA TYR A 179 -5.44 -9.31 3.41
C TYR A 179 -5.55 -8.36 4.59
N ALA A 180 -4.97 -7.17 4.43
CA ALA A 180 -5.12 -6.04 5.34
C ALA A 180 -5.61 -4.83 4.56
N THR A 181 -6.86 -4.45 4.80
CA THR A 181 -7.57 -3.31 4.18
C THR A 181 -8.46 -2.67 5.23
N ASP A 182 -8.91 -1.44 4.98
CA ASP A 182 -9.92 -0.77 5.83
C ASP A 182 -11.29 -1.47 5.79
N GLY A 183 -11.51 -2.31 4.77
CA GLY A 183 -12.75 -3.08 4.61
C GLY A 183 -13.81 -2.38 3.75
N HIS A 184 -13.54 -1.16 3.27
CA HIS A 184 -14.47 -0.39 2.45
C HIS A 184 -13.88 -0.17 1.05
N ALA A 185 -14.58 -0.68 0.04
CA ALA A 185 -14.22 -0.47 -1.35
C ALA A 185 -14.82 0.85 -1.84
N ILE A 186 -13.98 1.82 -2.14
CA ILE A 186 -14.37 3.15 -2.63
C ILE A 186 -13.63 3.49 -3.92
N SER A 187 -14.17 4.40 -4.73
CA SER A 187 -13.46 4.91 -5.89
C SER A 187 -12.30 5.82 -5.48
N PHE A 188 -11.29 5.88 -6.30
CA PHE A 188 -10.18 6.82 -6.11
C PHE A 188 -10.68 8.27 -6.11
N GLU A 189 -11.64 8.60 -6.96
CA GLU A 189 -12.32 9.90 -6.98
C GLU A 189 -12.87 10.27 -5.61
N TYR A 190 -13.65 9.36 -4.99
CA TYR A 190 -14.28 9.63 -3.70
C TYR A 190 -13.24 9.83 -2.58
N PHE A 191 -12.16 9.06 -2.62
CA PHE A 191 -11.05 9.25 -1.68
C PHE A 191 -10.41 10.64 -1.83
N MET A 192 -10.13 11.05 -3.07
CA MET A 192 -9.47 12.33 -3.35
C MET A 192 -10.35 13.53 -3.08
N ASP A 193 -11.64 13.45 -3.35
CA ASP A 193 -12.61 14.49 -3.01
C ASP A 193 -12.71 14.69 -1.49
N ALA A 194 -12.78 13.58 -0.76
CA ALA A 194 -12.78 13.64 0.70
C ALA A 194 -11.49 14.22 1.28
N PHE A 195 -10.35 13.95 0.64
CA PHE A 195 -9.07 14.53 1.00
C PHE A 195 -9.01 16.04 0.67
N ALA A 196 -9.42 16.45 -0.53
CA ALA A 196 -9.45 17.85 -0.94
C ALA A 196 -10.28 18.71 0.04
N HIS A 197 -11.46 18.21 0.42
CA HIS A 197 -12.31 18.88 1.40
C HIS A 197 -11.59 19.10 2.74
N ARG A 198 -10.84 18.08 3.23
CA ARG A 198 -10.10 18.18 4.51
C ARG A 198 -8.92 19.12 4.47
N VAL A 199 -8.28 19.29 3.33
CA VAL A 199 -7.21 20.28 3.17
C VAL A 199 -7.76 21.69 2.88
N GLY A 200 -9.08 21.90 3.03
CA GLY A 200 -9.73 23.19 2.84
C GLY A 200 -9.75 23.64 1.38
N ARG A 201 -9.88 22.71 0.44
CA ARG A 201 -9.94 22.99 -0.99
C ARG A 201 -11.29 22.60 -1.57
N PRO A 202 -11.79 23.36 -2.56
CA PRO A 202 -12.96 22.94 -3.30
C PRO A 202 -12.69 21.60 -4.00
N ARG A 203 -13.76 20.91 -4.36
CA ARG A 203 -13.64 19.67 -5.15
C ARG A 203 -12.76 19.92 -6.36
N PRO A 204 -11.68 19.13 -6.56
CA PRO A 204 -10.79 19.34 -7.69
C PRO A 204 -11.51 19.10 -9.02
N LEU A 205 -11.04 19.75 -10.08
CA LEU A 205 -11.52 19.46 -11.42
C LEU A 205 -11.11 18.04 -11.80
N HIS A 206 -12.10 17.22 -12.13
CA HIS A 206 -11.88 15.90 -12.69
C HIS A 206 -11.66 15.99 -14.19
N LEU A 207 -10.71 15.25 -14.70
CA LEU A 207 -10.57 15.10 -16.15
C LEU A 207 -11.68 14.18 -16.63
N PRO A 208 -12.61 14.64 -17.50
CA PRO A 208 -13.75 13.84 -17.93
C PRO A 208 -13.30 12.64 -18.79
N LEU A 209 -14.11 11.61 -18.82
CA LEU A 209 -13.86 10.33 -19.53
C LEU A 209 -13.57 10.55 -21.05
N LEU A 210 -14.20 11.56 -21.65
CA LEU A 210 -13.98 11.95 -23.05
C LEU A 210 -12.59 12.50 -23.32
N SER A 211 -11.84 12.86 -22.30
CA SER A 211 -10.46 13.33 -22.41
C SER A 211 -9.43 12.21 -22.28
N HIS A 212 -9.80 10.95 -22.48
CA HIS A 212 -8.89 9.81 -22.42
C HIS A 212 -7.62 10.01 -23.26
N LEU A 213 -7.76 10.64 -24.43
CA LEU A 213 -6.61 10.98 -25.29
C LEU A 213 -5.73 12.08 -24.67
N VAL A 214 -6.33 13.07 -24.03
CA VAL A 214 -5.62 14.15 -23.33
C VAL A 214 -5.03 13.62 -22.01
N ALA A 215 -5.77 12.78 -21.31
CA ALA A 215 -5.29 12.12 -20.09
C ALA A 215 -4.07 11.23 -20.37
N ARG A 216 -4.06 10.47 -21.46
CA ARG A 216 -2.88 9.68 -21.90
C ARG A 216 -1.63 10.51 -22.15
N ALA A 217 -1.79 11.75 -22.56
CA ALA A 217 -0.66 12.67 -22.80
C ALA A 217 -0.10 13.26 -21.49
N ILE A 218 -0.90 13.31 -20.42
CA ILE A 218 -0.55 14.00 -19.17
C ILE A 218 -0.35 13.01 -18.02
N ILE A 219 -1.09 11.89 -18.03
CA ILE A 219 -1.13 10.89 -16.95
C ILE A 219 -0.47 9.62 -17.45
N ARG A 220 0.34 9.02 -16.60
CA ARG A 220 1.02 7.78 -16.95
C ARG A 220 0.03 6.63 -17.06
N GLU A 221 0.25 5.78 -18.04
CA GLU A 221 -0.65 4.66 -18.37
C GLU A 221 -0.82 3.71 -17.20
N GLU A 222 0.24 3.48 -16.41
CA GLU A 222 0.22 2.64 -15.22
C GLU A 222 -0.78 3.13 -14.17
N HIS A 223 -0.84 4.44 -13.96
CA HIS A 223 -1.83 5.04 -13.05
C HIS A 223 -3.25 4.86 -13.57
N MET A 224 -3.46 5.02 -14.86
CA MET A 224 -4.76 4.83 -15.48
C MET A 224 -5.23 3.38 -15.34
N GLN A 225 -4.36 2.41 -15.57
CA GLN A 225 -4.67 0.99 -15.44
C GLN A 225 -4.97 0.60 -13.99
N GLN A 226 -4.17 1.05 -13.03
CA GLN A 226 -4.39 0.77 -11.62
C GLN A 226 -5.71 1.37 -11.10
N THR A 227 -6.02 2.60 -11.46
CA THR A 227 -7.29 3.22 -11.07
C THR A 227 -8.49 2.57 -11.76
N ALA A 228 -8.28 1.84 -12.86
CA ALA A 228 -9.29 1.05 -13.53
C ALA A 228 -9.48 -0.36 -12.93
N LEU A 229 -8.55 -0.84 -12.10
CA LEU A 229 -8.67 -2.13 -11.43
C LEU A 229 -9.74 -2.10 -10.35
N GLY A 230 -10.94 -2.55 -10.71
CA GLY A 230 -12.05 -2.67 -9.78
C GLY A 230 -11.91 -3.86 -8.85
N MET A 231 -11.87 -3.59 -7.57
CA MET A 231 -11.96 -4.61 -6.52
C MET A 231 -13.43 -4.97 -6.24
N PRO A 232 -13.74 -6.23 -5.89
CA PRO A 232 -15.10 -6.60 -5.51
C PRO A 232 -15.55 -5.81 -4.27
N PRO A 233 -16.85 -5.51 -4.12
CA PRO A 233 -17.35 -4.74 -2.99
C PRO A 233 -17.17 -5.45 -1.65
N ARG A 234 -17.10 -6.78 -1.66
CA ARG A 234 -16.79 -7.58 -0.47
C ARG A 234 -15.29 -7.63 -0.26
N ALA A 235 -14.87 -7.24 0.95
CA ALA A 235 -13.46 -7.26 1.31
C ALA A 235 -12.83 -8.64 1.10
N PRO A 236 -11.63 -8.72 0.53
CA PRO A 236 -10.95 -9.98 0.31
C PRO A 236 -10.62 -10.67 1.64
N SER A 237 -10.59 -11.99 1.60
CA SER A 237 -10.31 -12.86 2.78
C SER A 237 -9.30 -13.96 2.42
N PRO A 238 -8.63 -14.56 3.42
CA PRO A 238 -8.76 -14.31 4.86
C PRO A 238 -8.07 -13.02 5.32
N ARG A 239 -8.61 -12.41 6.37
CA ARG A 239 -7.96 -11.29 7.06
C ARG A 239 -6.93 -11.81 8.08
N VAL A 240 -5.97 -10.95 8.46
CA VAL A 240 -4.99 -11.27 9.51
C VAL A 240 -5.73 -11.59 10.82
N PRO A 241 -5.49 -12.79 11.42
CA PRO A 241 -6.21 -13.21 12.62
C PRO A 241 -6.01 -12.29 13.81
N GLY A 242 -7.11 -11.89 14.46
CA GLY A 242 -7.07 -11.02 15.63
C GLY A 242 -6.72 -9.56 15.35
N TRP A 243 -6.42 -9.19 14.10
CA TRP A 243 -6.17 -7.82 13.72
C TRP A 243 -7.47 -7.08 13.37
N LYS A 244 -7.53 -5.83 13.82
CA LYS A 244 -8.59 -4.88 13.44
C LYS A 244 -7.93 -3.54 13.11
N PRO A 245 -8.32 -2.86 12.03
CA PRO A 245 -7.82 -1.54 11.72
C PRO A 245 -8.26 -0.53 12.79
N ARG A 246 -7.37 0.38 13.14
CA ARG A 246 -7.69 1.55 13.99
C ARG A 246 -8.54 2.56 13.22
N PHE A 247 -8.31 2.64 11.90
CA PHE A 247 -9.03 3.52 10.99
C PHE A 247 -9.83 2.69 9.98
N PRO A 248 -10.94 2.05 10.41
CA PRO A 248 -11.78 1.25 9.52
C PRO A 248 -12.55 2.10 8.49
N ASP A 249 -12.62 3.41 8.71
CA ASP A 249 -13.14 4.41 7.78
C ASP A 249 -11.99 5.34 7.35
N PHE A 250 -11.68 5.34 6.05
CA PHE A 250 -10.61 6.17 5.50
C PHE A 250 -10.77 7.66 5.83
N ARG A 251 -12.00 8.15 6.04
CA ARG A 251 -12.27 9.53 6.42
C ARG A 251 -11.67 9.87 7.77
N LYS A 252 -11.79 8.97 8.75
CA LYS A 252 -11.14 9.12 10.06
C LYS A 252 -9.61 9.04 9.95
N GLY A 253 -9.11 8.20 9.05
CA GLY A 253 -7.69 8.14 8.75
C GLY A 253 -7.17 9.44 8.14
N LEU A 254 -7.93 10.05 7.20
CA LEU A 254 -7.61 11.35 6.65
C LEU A 254 -7.67 12.47 7.70
N ASP A 255 -8.64 12.43 8.63
CA ASP A 255 -8.71 13.38 9.74
C ASP A 255 -7.42 13.32 10.59
N GLN A 256 -6.92 12.11 10.87
CA GLN A 256 -5.65 11.92 11.57
C GLN A 256 -4.46 12.46 10.77
N VAL A 257 -4.43 12.27 9.45
CA VAL A 257 -3.39 12.85 8.58
C VAL A 257 -3.34 14.36 8.70
N ILE A 258 -4.51 15.02 8.62
CA ILE A 258 -4.59 16.47 8.73
C ILE A 258 -4.15 16.96 10.11
N GLN A 259 -4.58 16.28 11.17
CA GLN A 259 -4.18 16.62 12.54
C GLN A 259 -2.66 16.50 12.71
N ALA A 260 -2.06 15.41 12.25
CA ALA A 260 -0.61 15.23 12.33
C ALA A 260 0.17 16.35 11.61
N TRP A 261 -0.33 16.81 10.45
CA TRP A 261 0.29 17.93 9.74
C TRP A 261 0.09 19.29 10.44
N GLN A 262 -0.98 19.46 11.20
CA GLN A 262 -1.20 20.66 12.02
C GLN A 262 -0.23 20.67 13.20
N ASP A 263 -0.16 19.55 13.93
CA ASP A 263 0.74 19.38 15.07
C ASP A 263 2.22 19.60 14.69
N GLU A 264 2.66 19.06 13.52
CA GLU A 264 4.02 19.25 13.01
C GLU A 264 4.32 20.72 12.66
N ARG A 265 3.32 21.42 12.12
CA ARG A 265 3.48 22.85 11.81
C ARG A 265 3.61 23.69 13.07
N ASP A 266 2.76 23.41 14.06
CA ASP A 266 2.71 24.17 15.30
C ASP A 266 4.01 23.96 16.11
N ALA A 267 4.55 22.73 16.14
CA ALA A 267 5.84 22.41 16.72
C ALA A 267 7.08 23.05 16.04
N ARG A 268 6.92 23.58 14.81
CA ARG A 268 7.99 24.31 14.11
C ARG A 268 7.96 25.83 14.35
N VAL A 269 6.90 26.32 14.95
CA VAL A 269 6.67 27.75 15.24
C VAL A 269 7.08 28.09 16.67
N GLU A 270 7.13 27.11 17.56
CA GLU A 270 7.70 27.17 18.90
C GLU A 270 9.23 27.02 18.85
#